data_96715cbd6df763783bc6fb0173c9ca57
#
_entry.id   96715cbd6df763783bc6fb0173c9ca57
#
_cell.length_a   1.000
_cell.length_b   1.000
_cell.length_c   1.000
_cell.angle_alpha   90.00
_cell.angle_beta   90.00
_cell.angle_gamma   90.00
#
_symmetry.space_group_name_H-M   'P 1'
#
loop_
_entity.id
_entity.type
_entity.pdbx_description
1 polymer ?
#
loop_
_entity_poly.entity_id
_entity_poly.type
_entity_poly.pdbx_seq_one_letter_code
_entity_poly.pdbx_strand_id
1 'polypeptide(L)' 'MKYVIDRIEDNIVVCENLETKEMIELDKSLLPEKIKDGNILIFENNEYKLDLNEEELRRQRIRERFNRLKQR' A
#
# COMPACT_ATOMS: atom_id res chain seq x y z
N MET A 1 -9.72 -4.92 7.32
CA MET A 1 -8.94 -5.68 6.34
C MET A 1 -7.90 -4.80 5.66
N LYS A 2 -6.73 -5.34 5.46
CA LYS A 2 -5.65 -4.62 4.79
C LYS A 2 -5.31 -5.27 3.46
N TYR A 3 -4.99 -4.42 2.48
CA TYR A 3 -4.63 -4.84 1.14
C TYR A 3 -3.37 -4.11 0.71
N VAL A 4 -2.53 -4.76 -0.09
CA VAL A 4 -1.41 -4.10 -0.74
C VAL A 4 -1.71 -3.95 -2.22
N ILE A 5 -1.42 -2.77 -2.78
CA ILE A 5 -1.62 -2.52 -4.19
C ILE A 5 -0.50 -3.21 -4.98
N ASP A 6 -0.87 -4.19 -5.81
CA ASP A 6 0.08 -4.90 -6.65
C ASP A 6 0.39 -4.11 -7.92
N ARG A 7 -0.65 -3.64 -8.59
CA ARG A 7 -0.49 -2.84 -9.80
C ARG A 7 -1.74 -2.01 -10.08
N ILE A 8 -1.56 -0.96 -10.85
CA ILE A 8 -2.64 -0.07 -11.26
C ILE A 8 -2.73 -0.14 -12.79
N GLU A 9 -3.90 -0.54 -13.30
CA GLU A 9 -4.17 -0.64 -14.73
C GLU A 9 -5.37 0.25 -15.07
N ASP A 10 -5.18 1.28 -15.86
CA ASP A 10 -6.27 2.20 -16.29
C ASP A 10 -7.25 2.53 -15.16
N ASN A 11 -8.42 1.90 -15.15
CA ASN A 11 -9.47 2.12 -14.16
C ASN A 11 -9.54 1.03 -13.09
N ILE A 12 -8.63 0.08 -13.11
CA ILE A 12 -8.64 -1.07 -12.20
C ILE A 12 -7.36 -1.09 -11.38
N VAL A 13 -7.50 -1.36 -10.09
CA VAL A 13 -6.38 -1.52 -9.18
C VAL A 13 -6.38 -2.96 -8.68
N VAL A 14 -5.30 -3.68 -8.95
CA VAL A 14 -5.15 -5.06 -8.49
C VAL A 14 -4.48 -5.04 -7.12
N CYS A 15 -5.15 -5.63 -6.15
CA CYS A 15 -4.69 -5.65 -4.76
C CYS A 15 -4.62 -7.07 -4.23
N GLU A 16 -3.72 -7.28 -3.26
CA GLU A 16 -3.61 -8.54 -2.55
C GLU A 16 -4.09 -8.37 -1.12
N ASN A 17 -5.01 -9.22 -0.68
CA ASN A 17 -5.44 -9.25 0.71
C ASN A 17 -4.28 -9.77 1.56
N LEU A 18 -3.84 -8.98 2.53
CA LEU A 18 -2.68 -9.34 3.36
C LEU A 18 -2.95 -10.51 4.30
N GLU A 19 -4.22 -10.78 4.63
CA GLU A 19 -4.59 -11.89 5.50
C GLU A 19 -4.76 -13.19 4.72
N THR A 20 -5.53 -13.15 3.63
CA THR A 20 -5.87 -14.36 2.87
C THR A 20 -4.96 -14.63 1.69
N LYS A 21 -4.18 -13.63 1.27
CA LYS A 21 -3.32 -13.68 0.09
C LYS A 21 -4.09 -13.76 -1.23
N GLU A 22 -5.40 -13.56 -1.18
CA GLU A 22 -6.22 -13.53 -2.40
C GLU A 22 -6.03 -12.22 -3.15
N MET A 23 -6.01 -12.31 -4.48
CA MET A 23 -5.96 -11.14 -5.34
C MET A 23 -7.36 -10.66 -5.64
N ILE A 24 -7.56 -9.35 -5.57
CA ILE A 24 -8.85 -8.74 -5.92
C ILE A 24 -8.61 -7.58 -6.88
N GLU A 25 -9.62 -7.27 -7.66
CA GLU A 25 -9.63 -6.12 -8.55
C GLU A 25 -10.62 -5.09 -8.02
N LEU A 26 -10.17 -3.85 -7.88
CA LEU A 26 -11.00 -2.75 -7.40
C LEU A 26 -11.10 -1.68 -8.46
N ASP A 27 -12.26 -1.04 -8.52
CA ASP A 27 -12.44 0.13 -9.37
C ASP A 27 -11.64 1.29 -8.77
N LYS A 28 -10.82 1.93 -9.58
CA LYS A 28 -9.97 3.04 -9.16
C LYS A 28 -10.77 4.18 -8.54
N SER A 29 -12.02 4.37 -8.96
CA SER A 29 -12.88 5.41 -8.42
C SER A 29 -13.24 5.21 -6.94
N LEU A 30 -13.13 3.98 -6.44
CA LEU A 30 -13.40 3.66 -5.04
C LEU A 30 -12.22 3.98 -4.12
N LEU A 31 -11.08 4.36 -4.67
CA LEU A 31 -9.85 4.51 -3.93
C LEU A 31 -9.43 5.98 -3.87
N PRO A 32 -8.56 6.35 -2.90
CA PRO A 32 -8.00 7.71 -2.87
C PRO A 32 -7.26 8.04 -4.16
N GLU A 33 -7.18 9.33 -4.50
CA GLU A 33 -6.58 9.77 -5.75
C GLU A 33 -5.08 9.50 -5.85
N LYS A 34 -4.37 9.64 -4.75
CA LYS A 34 -2.91 9.51 -4.74
C LYS A 34 -2.49 8.13 -4.28
N ILE A 35 -2.68 7.15 -5.16
CA ILE A 35 -2.28 5.77 -4.87
C ILE A 35 -1.12 5.38 -5.79
N LYS A 36 -0.29 4.46 -5.30
CA LYS A 36 0.83 3.90 -6.05
C LYS A 36 0.93 2.40 -5.76
N ASP A 37 1.57 1.67 -6.65
CA ASP A 37 1.88 0.28 -6.40
C ASP A 37 2.75 0.18 -5.12
N GLY A 38 2.47 -0.82 -4.31
CA GLY A 38 3.13 -1.00 -3.02
C GLY A 38 2.45 -0.31 -1.85
N ASN A 39 1.48 0.60 -2.10
CA ASN A 39 0.72 1.23 -1.01
C ASN A 39 -0.13 0.19 -0.28
N ILE A 40 -0.36 0.45 1.00
CA ILE A 40 -1.25 -0.36 1.83
C ILE A 40 -2.60 0.35 1.93
N LEU A 41 -3.68 -0.39 1.70
CA LEU A 41 -5.03 0.10 1.85
C LEU A 41 -5.69 -0.55 3.05
N ILE A 42 -6.46 0.23 3.80
CA ILE A 42 -7.30 -0.27 4.87
C ILE A 42 -8.75 -0.12 4.45
N PHE A 43 -9.51 -1.21 4.57
CA PHE A 43 -10.95 -1.17 4.34
C PHE A 43 -11.68 -1.07 5.67
N GLU A 44 -12.30 0.08 5.92
CA GLU A 44 -13.07 0.37 7.14
C GLU A 44 -14.29 1.19 6.77
N ASN A 45 -15.42 0.94 7.47
CA ASN A 45 -16.65 1.71 7.30
C ASN A 45 -17.08 1.83 5.83
N ASN A 46 -16.95 0.75 5.08
CA ASN A 46 -17.26 0.68 3.66
C ASN A 46 -16.42 1.61 2.78
N GLU A 47 -15.26 2.02 3.27
CA GLU A 47 -14.33 2.89 2.54
C GLU A 47 -12.92 2.31 2.53
N TYR A 48 -12.20 2.58 1.44
CA TYR A 48 -10.78 2.25 1.33
C TYR A 48 -9.96 3.48 1.66
N LYS A 49 -9.02 3.34 2.58
CA LYS A 49 -8.13 4.44 2.98
C LYS A 49 -6.68 4.00 2.86
N LEU A 50 -5.79 4.95 2.58
CA LEU A 50 -4.36 4.67 2.58
C LEU A 50 -3.85 4.53 4.01
N ASP A 51 -3.06 3.50 4.25
CA ASP A 51 -2.36 3.33 5.53
C ASP A 51 -0.98 3.96 5.41
N LEU A 52 -0.91 5.23 5.69
CA LEU A 52 0.34 6.00 5.60
C LEU A 52 1.34 5.63 6.68
N ASN A 53 0.85 5.13 7.81
CA ASN A 53 1.73 4.79 8.94
C ASN A 53 2.68 3.63 8.61
N GLU A 54 2.16 2.58 7.97
CA GLU A 54 3.00 1.44 7.60
C GLU A 54 4.04 1.82 6.56
N GLU A 55 3.67 2.69 5.61
CA GLU A 55 4.61 3.18 4.61
C GLU A 55 5.73 4.01 5.24
N GLU A 56 5.39 4.88 6.18
CA GLU A 56 6.39 5.68 6.88
C GLU A 56 7.35 4.80 7.66
N LEU A 57 6.84 3.78 8.34
CA LEU A 57 7.68 2.84 9.08
C LEU A 57 8.63 2.09 8.15
N ARG A 58 8.16 1.66 6.98
CA ARG A 58 9.02 1.00 5.98
C ARG A 58 10.09 1.95 5.47
N ARG A 59 9.72 3.18 5.16
CA ARG A 59 10.69 4.21 4.69
C ARG A 59 11.73 4.51 5.75
N GLN A 60 11.31 4.63 7.01
CA GLN A 60 12.23 4.86 8.12
C GLN A 60 13.22 3.72 8.29
N ARG A 61 12.76 2.48 8.19
CA ARG A 61 13.63 1.30 8.28
C ARG A 61 14.67 1.28 7.16
N ILE A 62 14.27 1.61 5.96
CA ILE A 62 15.18 1.68 4.82
C ILE A 62 16.19 2.80 5.01
N ARG A 63 15.76 3.97 5.48
CA ARG A 63 16.65 5.10 5.77
C ARG A 63 17.67 4.77 6.85
N GLU A 64 17.25 4.11 7.92
CA GLU A 64 18.14 3.70 8.99
C GLU A 64 19.24 2.76 8.49
N ARG A 65 18.87 1.79 7.67
CA ARG A 65 19.85 0.88 7.06
C ARG A 65 20.82 1.64 6.17
N PHE A 66 20.33 2.58 5.41
CA PHE A 66 21.15 3.40 4.52
C PHE A 66 22.11 4.27 5.30
N ASN A 67 21.64 4.88 6.37
CA ASN A 67 22.49 5.72 7.23
C ASN A 67 23.59 4.93 7.93
N ARG A 68 23.30 3.72 8.37
CA ARG A 68 24.30 2.84 8.97
C ARG A 68 25.43 2.48 7.99
N LEU A 69 25.07 2.28 6.72
CA LEU A 69 26.06 1.99 5.68
C LEU A 69 26.91 3.19 5.33
N LYS A 70 26.37 4.40 5.45
CA LYS A 70 27.09 5.64 5.16
C LYS A 70 28.06 6.08 6.26
N GLN A 71 27.87 5.63 7.49
CA GLN A 71 28.67 6.04 8.63
C GLN A 71 29.96 5.25 8.80
N ARG A 72 30.30 4.41 7.86
CA ARG A 72 31.56 3.68 7.88
C ARG A 72 32.63 4.33 7.02
#